data_28c05197afddb207d3c9ed2bc39a3980
#
_entry.id   28c05197afddb207d3c9ed2bc39a3980
#
_cell.length_a   1.000
_cell.length_b   1.000
_cell.length_c   1.000
_cell.angle_alpha   90.00
_cell.angle_beta   90.00
_cell.angle_gamma   90.00
#
_symmetry.space_group_name_H-M   'P 1'
#
loop_
_entity.id
_entity.type
_entity.pdbx_description
1 polymer ?
#
loop_
_entity_poly.entity_id
_entity_poly.type
_entity_poly.pdbx_seq_one_letter_code
_entity_poly.pdbx_strand_id
1 'polypeptide(L)'
;MSSEQSSEPTGEPQIRKVDEMPADTRRGGDVRTLLSPKTAGSTSGFMGVATIGPGERISEHYHPYSEEFIFVVSGGLDAQLDGESHRLGARDALLIPLNVRHRLVNDGAEDAFIVFHLGPLAPRPDAGHVDTE
;
A
#
# COMPACT_ATOMS: atom_id res chain seq x y z
N MET A 1 -12.19 -23.23 12.81
CA MET A 1 -11.79 -22.50 12.39
C MET A 1 -12.02 -21.36 12.52
N SER A 2 -12.05 -20.91 12.65
CA SER A 2 -12.32 -19.91 12.75
C SER A 2 -12.31 -19.18 11.92
N SER A 3 -12.64 -18.91 11.49
CA SER A 3 -12.56 -18.31 10.78
C SER A 3 -12.64 -17.21 10.61
N GLU A 4 -12.85 -16.63 10.92
CA GLU A 4 -12.79 -15.71 10.59
C GLU A 4 -11.96 -15.36 10.20
N GLN A 5 -11.71 -15.67 10.26
CA GLN A 5 -10.83 -15.42 9.82
C GLN A 5 -10.45 -15.77 8.81
N SER A 6 -10.84 -15.88 8.43
CA SER A 6 -10.52 -16.21 7.25
C SER A 6 -9.15 -15.97 6.77
N SER A 7 -8.21 -16.22 7.45
CA SER A 7 -6.86 -16.05 7.03
C SER A 7 -6.21 -17.32 6.55
N GLU A 8 -6.96 -18.39 6.46
CA GLU A 8 -6.42 -19.68 6.03
C GLU A 8 -6.32 -19.73 4.51
N PRO A 9 -5.20 -20.21 3.93
CA PRO A 9 -5.13 -20.45 2.49
C PRO A 9 -6.12 -21.53 2.10
N THR A 10 -6.87 -21.29 1.05
CA THR A 10 -7.87 -22.27 0.58
C THR A 10 -7.36 -23.08 -0.60
N GLY A 11 -6.29 -22.63 -1.26
CA GLY A 11 -5.82 -23.24 -2.49
C GLY A 11 -6.62 -22.85 -3.71
N GLU A 12 -7.65 -22.02 -3.56
CA GLU A 12 -8.48 -21.57 -4.67
C GLU A 12 -8.17 -20.12 -5.02
N PRO A 13 -8.30 -19.75 -6.30
CA PRO A 13 -8.14 -18.34 -6.68
C PRO A 13 -9.11 -17.45 -5.95
N GLN A 14 -8.66 -16.27 -5.59
CA GLN A 14 -9.45 -15.28 -4.86
C GLN A 14 -9.53 -14.02 -5.70
N ILE A 15 -10.75 -13.46 -5.82
CA ILE A 15 -11.01 -12.25 -6.58
C ILE A 15 -11.66 -11.23 -5.65
N ARG A 16 -11.15 -10.00 -5.66
CA ARG A 16 -11.73 -8.90 -4.89
C ARG A 16 -11.86 -7.69 -5.80
N LYS A 17 -12.92 -6.91 -5.59
CA LYS A 17 -13.20 -5.72 -6.37
C LYS A 17 -12.92 -4.49 -5.53
N VAL A 18 -12.27 -3.49 -6.13
CA VAL A 18 -11.90 -2.27 -5.42
C VAL A 18 -13.11 -1.65 -4.72
N ASP A 19 -14.21 -1.53 -5.44
CA ASP A 19 -15.40 -0.83 -4.92
C ASP A 19 -16.06 -1.55 -3.77
N GLU A 20 -15.75 -2.83 -3.57
CA GLU A 20 -16.32 -3.63 -2.48
C GLU A 20 -15.45 -3.65 -1.25
N MET A 21 -14.26 -3.07 -1.32
CA MET A 21 -13.32 -3.08 -0.20
C MET A 21 -13.36 -1.74 0.53
N PRO A 22 -13.27 -1.76 1.87
CA PRO A 22 -13.34 -0.52 2.64
C PRO A 22 -12.11 0.35 2.41
N ALA A 23 -12.33 1.66 2.40
CA ALA A 23 -11.25 2.62 2.30
C ALA A 23 -10.64 2.86 3.67
N ASP A 24 -9.31 2.87 3.74
CA ASP A 24 -8.56 3.29 4.92
C ASP A 24 -7.98 4.66 4.61
N THR A 25 -8.42 5.67 5.36
CA THR A 25 -7.98 7.05 5.15
C THR A 25 -7.14 7.57 6.30
N ARG A 26 -6.74 6.71 7.23
CA ARG A 26 -6.04 7.17 8.45
C ARG A 26 -4.75 7.90 8.17
N ARG A 27 -4.03 7.52 7.12
CA ARG A 27 -2.74 8.12 6.76
C ARG A 27 -2.85 9.11 5.62
N GLY A 28 -4.06 9.37 5.14
CA GLY A 28 -4.34 10.21 3.99
C GLY A 28 -4.63 9.38 2.75
N GLY A 29 -5.26 9.99 1.78
CA GLY A 29 -5.68 9.30 0.57
C GLY A 29 -6.78 8.28 0.84
N ASP A 30 -7.11 7.52 -0.19
CA ASP A 30 -8.08 6.43 -0.13
C ASP A 30 -7.31 5.16 -0.41
N VAL A 31 -6.97 4.40 0.64
CA VAL A 31 -6.16 3.19 0.54
C VAL A 31 -7.06 1.98 0.73
N ARG A 32 -7.03 1.06 -0.22
CA ARG A 32 -7.85 -0.16 -0.14
C ARG A 32 -6.97 -1.38 -0.29
N THR A 33 -6.93 -2.20 0.76
CA THR A 33 -6.25 -3.49 0.72
C THR A 33 -7.17 -4.47 0.01
N LEU A 34 -6.69 -5.11 -1.04
CA LEU A 34 -7.49 -6.01 -1.84
C LEU A 34 -7.23 -7.46 -1.47
N LEU A 35 -5.97 -7.88 -1.51
CA LEU A 35 -5.58 -9.27 -1.28
C LEU A 35 -4.58 -9.30 -0.13
N SER A 36 -4.95 -9.96 0.96
CA SER A 36 -4.15 -10.03 2.17
C SER A 36 -4.47 -11.33 2.89
N PRO A 37 -3.75 -11.68 3.95
CA PRO A 37 -4.14 -12.84 4.76
C PRO A 37 -5.57 -12.75 5.24
N LYS A 38 -6.00 -11.57 5.66
CA LYS A 38 -7.36 -11.38 6.19
C LYS A 38 -8.42 -11.45 5.11
N THR A 39 -8.18 -10.85 3.95
CA THR A 39 -9.21 -10.76 2.91
C THR A 39 -9.23 -11.97 2.00
N ALA A 40 -8.09 -12.64 1.79
CA ALA A 40 -7.96 -13.65 0.76
C ALA A 40 -7.09 -14.83 1.15
N GLY A 41 -6.54 -14.86 2.37
CA GLY A 41 -5.71 -15.96 2.82
C GLY A 41 -4.33 -16.01 2.19
N SER A 42 -3.78 -14.88 1.77
CA SER A 42 -2.44 -14.85 1.19
C SER A 42 -1.39 -15.19 2.26
N THR A 43 -0.26 -15.76 1.84
CA THR A 43 0.78 -16.22 2.76
C THR A 43 2.13 -15.54 2.54
N SER A 44 2.32 -14.82 1.44
CA SER A 44 3.64 -14.27 1.09
C SER A 44 3.67 -12.75 1.05
N GLY A 45 2.50 -12.11 0.99
CA GLY A 45 2.44 -10.65 0.91
C GLY A 45 1.01 -10.18 0.84
N PHE A 46 0.83 -8.87 0.70
CA PHE A 46 -0.49 -8.31 0.47
C PHE A 46 -0.39 -7.17 -0.55
N MET A 47 -1.49 -6.92 -1.24
CA MET A 47 -1.54 -5.87 -2.24
C MET A 47 -2.84 -5.11 -2.14
N GLY A 48 -2.79 -3.88 -2.63
CA GLY A 48 -3.96 -3.04 -2.72
C GLY A 48 -3.74 -1.90 -3.69
N VAL A 49 -4.64 -0.94 -3.61
CA VAL A 49 -4.60 0.26 -4.45
C VAL A 49 -4.80 1.49 -3.57
N ALA A 50 -4.33 2.63 -4.05
CA ALA A 50 -4.56 3.90 -3.37
C ALA A 50 -4.83 4.98 -4.39
N THR A 51 -5.78 5.86 -4.06
CA THR A 51 -6.05 7.08 -4.80
C THR A 51 -5.62 8.23 -3.91
N ILE A 52 -4.74 9.09 -4.41
CA ILE A 52 -4.23 10.24 -3.68
C ILE A 52 -4.64 11.47 -4.47
N GLY A 53 -5.56 12.27 -3.91
CA GLY A 53 -6.07 13.47 -4.58
C GLY A 53 -5.08 14.61 -4.58
N PRO A 54 -5.35 15.65 -5.39
CA PRO A 54 -4.49 16.83 -5.39
C PRO A 54 -4.36 17.43 -4.00
N GLY A 55 -3.14 17.72 -3.58
CA GLY A 55 -2.86 18.29 -2.26
C GLY A 55 -2.89 17.28 -1.13
N GLU A 56 -3.25 16.04 -1.39
CA GLU A 56 -3.25 14.99 -0.37
C GLU A 56 -1.90 14.29 -0.32
N ARG A 57 -1.69 13.58 0.79
CA ARG A 57 -0.50 12.75 0.93
C ARG A 57 -0.83 11.51 1.74
N ILE A 58 -0.01 10.48 1.55
CA ILE A 58 0.05 9.37 2.50
C ILE A 58 1.20 9.71 3.43
N SER A 59 0.92 9.80 4.74
CA SER A 59 1.86 10.28 5.74
C SER A 59 3.06 9.37 5.88
N GLU A 60 4.15 9.92 6.41
CA GLU A 60 5.42 9.21 6.49
C GLU A 60 5.34 8.03 7.43
N HIS A 61 5.86 6.90 6.95
CA HIS A 61 5.94 5.65 7.71
C HIS A 61 6.99 4.75 7.07
N TYR A 62 7.29 3.64 7.73
CA TYR A 62 8.16 2.63 7.15
C TYR A 62 7.69 1.23 7.52
N HIS A 63 8.21 0.24 6.81
CA HIS A 63 7.87 -1.17 7.02
C HIS A 63 9.13 -1.92 7.42
N PRO A 64 9.19 -2.46 8.66
CA PRO A 64 10.42 -3.13 9.12
C PRO A 64 10.57 -4.57 8.61
N TYR A 65 9.51 -5.17 8.07
CA TYR A 65 9.55 -6.57 7.66
C TYR A 65 9.31 -6.77 6.17
N SER A 66 8.84 -5.76 5.46
CA SER A 66 8.42 -5.93 4.06
C SER A 66 9.07 -4.89 3.17
N GLU A 67 9.46 -5.31 1.99
CA GLU A 67 9.70 -4.37 0.90
C GLU A 67 8.35 -3.92 0.35
N GLU A 68 8.28 -2.71 -0.15
CA GLU A 68 7.08 -2.23 -0.81
C GLU A 68 7.37 -1.99 -2.29
N PHE A 69 6.47 -2.49 -3.12
CA PHE A 69 6.51 -2.34 -4.58
C PHE A 69 5.34 -1.47 -4.96
N ILE A 70 5.60 -0.38 -5.68
CA ILE A 70 4.55 0.55 -6.11
C ILE A 70 4.60 0.69 -7.61
N PHE A 71 3.43 0.67 -8.25
CA PHE A 71 3.27 0.99 -9.65
C PHE A 71 2.28 2.14 -9.78
N VAL A 72 2.67 3.22 -10.46
CA VAL A 72 1.79 4.35 -10.70
C VAL A 72 0.98 4.05 -11.96
N VAL A 73 -0.33 3.90 -11.80
CA VAL A 73 -1.23 3.65 -12.93
C VAL A 73 -1.52 4.95 -13.67
N SER A 74 -1.83 6.01 -12.94
CA SER A 74 -2.17 7.30 -13.53
C SER A 74 -1.83 8.41 -12.54
N GLY A 75 -1.68 9.64 -13.06
CA GLY A 75 -1.28 10.78 -12.27
C GLY A 75 0.21 10.80 -12.01
N GLY A 76 0.62 11.53 -11.00
CA GLY A 76 2.00 11.64 -10.59
C GLY A 76 2.13 11.92 -9.11
N LEU A 77 3.29 11.62 -8.56
CA LEU A 77 3.57 11.76 -7.14
C LEU A 77 4.99 12.24 -6.92
N ASP A 78 5.19 12.90 -5.78
CA ASP A 78 6.51 13.10 -5.21
C ASP A 78 6.67 12.06 -4.11
N ALA A 79 7.55 11.09 -4.31
CA ALA A 79 7.86 10.07 -3.33
C ALA A 79 9.05 10.57 -2.50
N GLN A 80 8.81 10.85 -1.23
CA GLN A 80 9.85 11.33 -0.32
C GLN A 80 10.38 10.13 0.45
N LEU A 81 11.61 9.71 0.12
CA LEU A 81 12.24 8.52 0.69
C LEU A 81 13.39 8.96 1.57
N ASP A 82 13.26 8.74 2.88
CA ASP A 82 14.22 9.22 3.88
C ASP A 82 14.50 10.72 3.70
N GLY A 83 13.45 11.48 3.38
CA GLY A 83 13.54 12.93 3.19
C GLY A 83 13.98 13.38 1.80
N GLU A 84 14.30 12.47 0.91
CA GLU A 84 14.75 12.81 -0.44
C GLU A 84 13.61 12.63 -1.43
N SER A 85 13.36 13.65 -2.26
CA SER A 85 12.27 13.64 -3.23
C SER A 85 12.62 12.85 -4.48
N HIS A 86 11.67 12.05 -4.93
CA HIS A 86 11.77 11.30 -6.18
C HIS A 86 10.45 11.46 -6.94
N ARG A 87 10.50 12.02 -8.12
CA ARG A 87 9.31 12.24 -8.94
C ARG A 87 8.91 10.95 -9.63
N LEU A 88 7.63 10.56 -9.47
CA LEU A 88 7.05 9.42 -10.16
C LEU A 88 5.95 9.91 -11.08
N GLY A 89 5.95 9.44 -12.31
CA GLY A 89 4.88 9.68 -13.26
C GLY A 89 4.13 8.39 -13.57
N ALA A 90 3.10 8.50 -14.39
CA ALA A 90 2.32 7.35 -14.81
C ALA A 90 3.23 6.29 -15.44
N ARG A 91 3.01 5.04 -15.03
CA ARG A 91 3.72 3.85 -15.51
C ARG A 91 5.14 3.71 -14.95
N ASP A 92 5.50 4.54 -13.97
CA ASP A 92 6.75 4.32 -13.22
C ASP A 92 6.52 3.31 -12.11
N ALA A 93 7.56 2.58 -11.76
CA ALA A 93 7.57 1.64 -10.64
C ALA A 93 8.64 2.04 -9.64
N LEU A 94 8.35 1.79 -8.36
CA LEU A 94 9.25 2.14 -7.26
C LEU A 94 9.38 0.96 -6.32
N LEU A 95 10.61 0.63 -5.92
CA LEU A 95 10.86 -0.30 -4.84
C LEU A 95 11.32 0.47 -3.61
N ILE A 96 10.63 0.28 -2.50
CA ILE A 96 11.00 0.87 -1.22
C ILE A 96 11.57 -0.23 -0.34
N PRO A 97 12.88 -0.17 -0.01
CA PRO A 97 13.50 -1.19 0.83
C PRO A 97 12.97 -1.18 2.27
N LEU A 98 13.32 -2.22 3.02
CA LEU A 98 12.99 -2.30 4.45
C LEU A 98 13.48 -1.04 5.16
N ASN A 99 12.67 -0.55 6.09
CA ASN A 99 13.01 0.54 7.01
C ASN A 99 13.18 1.92 6.36
N VAL A 100 12.99 2.04 5.07
CA VAL A 100 13.07 3.35 4.41
C VAL A 100 11.80 4.11 4.69
N ARG A 101 11.90 5.26 5.32
CA ARG A 101 10.76 6.13 5.61
C ARG A 101 10.27 6.73 4.30
N HIS A 102 8.96 6.70 4.10
CA HIS A 102 8.40 7.20 2.85
C HIS A 102 7.10 7.94 3.07
N ARG A 103 6.94 9.01 2.31
CA ARG A 103 5.73 9.83 2.23
C ARG A 103 5.43 10.00 0.76
N LEU A 104 4.17 9.80 0.36
CA LEU A 104 3.75 9.96 -1.02
C LEU A 104 2.87 11.20 -1.10
N VAL A 105 3.30 12.20 -1.86
CA VAL A 105 2.62 13.49 -1.93
C VAL A 105 2.13 13.72 -3.34
N ASN A 106 0.85 14.07 -3.47
CA ASN A 106 0.31 14.50 -4.76
C ASN A 106 0.33 16.03 -4.79
N ASP A 107 1.33 16.58 -5.45
CA ASP A 107 1.48 18.02 -5.62
C ASP A 107 0.98 18.49 -6.99
N GLY A 108 0.26 17.62 -7.72
CA GLY A 108 -0.30 17.95 -9.02
C GLY A 108 -1.75 18.36 -8.95
N ALA A 109 -2.39 18.41 -10.11
CA ALA A 109 -3.76 18.87 -10.25
C ALA A 109 -4.77 17.75 -10.45
N GLU A 110 -4.32 16.50 -10.61
CA GLU A 110 -5.17 15.35 -10.87
C GLU A 110 -4.91 14.26 -9.84
N ASP A 111 -5.88 13.36 -9.68
CA ASP A 111 -5.70 12.20 -8.81
C ASP A 111 -4.52 11.37 -9.27
N ALA A 112 -3.78 10.81 -8.32
CA ALA A 112 -2.81 9.76 -8.60
C ALA A 112 -3.40 8.44 -8.15
N PHE A 113 -3.29 7.42 -9.00
CA PHE A 113 -3.77 6.08 -8.70
C PHE A 113 -2.60 5.11 -8.76
N ILE A 114 -2.39 4.38 -7.67
CA ILE A 114 -1.26 3.46 -7.56
C ILE A 114 -1.72 2.08 -7.15
N VAL A 115 -0.91 1.08 -7.51
CA VAL A 115 -1.00 -0.28 -7.00
C VAL A 115 0.20 -0.48 -6.10
N PHE A 116 -0.02 -1.10 -4.94
CA PHE A 116 1.09 -1.41 -4.03
C PHE A 116 1.06 -2.88 -3.63
N HIS A 117 2.24 -3.40 -3.32
CA HIS A 117 2.42 -4.75 -2.81
C HIS A 117 3.50 -4.73 -1.73
N LEU A 118 3.26 -5.40 -0.62
CA LEU A 118 4.23 -5.55 0.45
C LEU A 118 4.49 -7.04 0.69
N GLY A 119 5.75 -7.39 0.82
CA GLY A 119 6.18 -8.76 1.11
C GLY A 119 7.65 -8.80 1.48
N PRO A 120 8.05 -9.79 2.26
CA PRO A 120 7.24 -10.81 2.90
C PRO A 120 6.33 -10.21 3.98
N LEU A 121 5.47 -11.05 4.53
CA LEU A 121 4.55 -10.60 5.57
C LEU A 121 5.29 -10.38 6.88
N ALA A 122 4.81 -9.39 7.66
CA ALA A 122 5.26 -9.20 9.03
C ALA A 122 4.74 -10.35 9.91
N PRO A 123 5.36 -10.56 11.10
CA PRO A 123 4.87 -11.60 12.02
C PRO A 123 3.43 -11.37 12.45
N ARG A 124 3.03 -10.10 12.56
CA ARG A 124 1.67 -9.67 12.88
C ARG A 124 1.36 -8.43 12.06
N PRO A 125 0.09 -8.20 11.70
CA PRO A 125 -0.25 -6.99 10.94
C PRO A 125 0.14 -5.69 11.65
N ASP A 126 0.01 -5.63 12.98
CA ASP A 126 0.32 -4.42 13.73
C ASP A 126 1.83 -4.16 13.85
N ALA A 127 2.66 -5.14 13.55
CA ALA A 127 4.12 -4.99 13.58
C ALA A 127 4.69 -4.55 12.23
N GLY A 128 3.89 -4.61 11.16
CA GLY A 128 4.38 -4.38 9.81
C GLY A 128 4.42 -2.93 9.37
N HIS A 129 4.11 -1.98 10.28
CA HIS A 129 3.91 -0.60 9.89
C HIS A 129 4.26 0.30 11.07
N VAL A 130 5.16 1.24 10.85
CA VAL A 130 5.58 2.19 11.89
C VAL A 130 5.37 3.61 11.37
N ASP A 131 4.45 4.34 11.99
CA ASP A 131 4.19 5.73 11.64
C ASP A 131 5.27 6.63 12.23
N THR A 132 5.74 7.59 11.42
CA THR A 132 6.74 8.57 11.86
C THR A 132 6.22 10.00 11.71
N GLU A 133 4.96 10.13 11.36
CA GLU A 133 4.35 11.46 11.16
C GLU A 133 2.97 11.49 11.78
#